data_29af4a90f7f22b5977afb1411bdc5c67
#
_entry.id   29af4a90f7f22b5977afb1411bdc5c67
#
_cell.length_a   1.000
_cell.length_b   1.000
_cell.length_c   1.000
_cell.angle_alpha   90.00
_cell.angle_beta   90.00
_cell.angle_gamma   90.00
#
_symmetry.space_group_name_H-M   'P 1'
#
loop_
_entity.id
_entity.type
_entity.pdbx_description
1 polymer ?
#
loop_
_entity_poly.entity_id
_entity_poly.type
_entity_poly.pdbx_seq_one_letter_code
_entity_poly.pdbx_strand_id
1 'polypeptide(L)'
;MSSQTTASMQGDWRDTMAEKTVAVLFGGRSVEHEVSVITGHQIMDALKAAGHRVLPIYIEKGGEWYAGESLHNLKLYTDPAGEPTRAAGVARVSLSPDRSIRQLVVHPGTRQGLFRKPSQLWAEVFFPCLHGSFGEDGSLQGLFELADVPYVGAGVAASAISMDKALTKVICRSVGIPVLDWTALLRAEWGQEPAGIVERIESAFAYPVIVKPVCLGSSIGVKRCHDRGTLREAITTALLLDDRVLVEPALSDFIEINCAVMGPPERVSVCEQPVTHEAILSFDAKYKHGGKGAKPAKKPEGMAALDRLIPAPISAELAQRTQSLATQAFRVIDAAGTSRIDFLYQSDREALYLNEINSIPGSLAFYLWEATGIPFDELVDKLITIALQRHQARVQTQFSFEVNLLRKKDEPTAESVRQRP
;
A
#
# COMPACT_ATOMS: atom_id res chain seq x y z
N MET A 1 -36.29 37.77 0.83
CA MET A 1 -36.84 36.51 1.31
C MET A 1 -36.74 35.50 0.17
N SER A 2 -35.74 34.66 0.15
CA SER A 2 -35.77 33.37 -0.54
C SER A 2 -34.65 32.53 0.08
N SER A 3 -35.07 31.63 0.95
CA SER A 3 -34.27 30.61 1.59
C SER A 3 -33.87 29.54 0.54
N GLN A 4 -32.65 29.54 0.08
CA GLN A 4 -32.12 28.41 -0.67
C GLN A 4 -31.71 27.32 0.33
N THR A 5 -32.47 26.26 0.31
CA THR A 5 -32.29 25.03 1.03
C THR A 5 -31.02 24.36 0.51
N THR A 6 -29.99 24.26 1.36
CA THR A 6 -28.83 23.40 1.12
C THR A 6 -29.30 21.95 1.21
N ALA A 7 -29.62 21.34 0.09
CA ALA A 7 -29.84 19.90 -0.01
C ALA A 7 -28.51 19.20 0.32
N SER A 8 -28.49 18.45 1.42
CA SER A 8 -27.41 17.57 1.81
C SER A 8 -27.24 16.49 0.73
N MET A 9 -26.10 16.50 0.03
CA MET A 9 -25.66 15.37 -0.81
C MET A 9 -25.18 14.22 0.09
N GLN A 10 -26.09 13.67 0.89
CA GLN A 10 -25.95 12.33 1.46
C GLN A 10 -26.61 11.37 0.46
N GLY A 11 -25.91 11.04 -0.63
CA GLY A 11 -26.28 9.94 -1.48
C GLY A 11 -26.32 8.65 -0.63
N ASP A 12 -27.46 7.98 -0.68
CA ASP A 12 -27.65 6.67 -0.05
C ASP A 12 -26.78 5.66 -0.80
N TRP A 13 -25.64 5.29 -0.18
CA TRP A 13 -24.63 4.35 -0.71
C TRP A 13 -25.10 2.88 -0.71
N ARG A 14 -26.40 2.64 -0.51
CA ARG A 14 -27.00 1.31 -0.43
C ARG A 14 -27.45 0.73 -1.75
N ASP A 15 -27.18 1.39 -2.88
CA ASP A 15 -27.29 0.71 -4.17
C ASP A 15 -26.18 -0.35 -4.22
N THR A 16 -26.55 -1.61 -3.96
CA THR A 16 -25.67 -2.78 -4.10
C THR A 16 -25.03 -2.71 -5.49
N MET A 17 -23.68 -2.60 -5.51
CA MET A 17 -22.96 -2.61 -6.77
C MET A 17 -23.31 -3.87 -7.56
N ALA A 18 -23.47 -3.74 -8.87
CA ALA A 18 -23.59 -4.91 -9.74
C ALA A 18 -22.37 -5.82 -9.56
N GLU A 19 -22.59 -7.16 -9.57
CA GLU A 19 -21.52 -8.15 -9.50
C GLU A 19 -20.36 -7.80 -10.43
N LYS A 20 -19.12 -7.79 -9.89
CA LYS A 20 -17.88 -7.53 -10.62
C LYS A 20 -16.97 -8.75 -10.61
N THR A 21 -16.16 -8.91 -11.65
CA THR A 21 -15.03 -9.84 -11.62
C THR A 21 -13.80 -9.09 -11.15
N VAL A 22 -13.31 -9.42 -9.95
CA VAL A 22 -12.20 -8.77 -9.27
C VAL A 22 -10.98 -9.66 -9.28
N ALA A 23 -9.88 -9.21 -9.90
CA ALA A 23 -8.60 -9.88 -9.88
C ALA A 23 -7.84 -9.50 -8.61
N VAL A 24 -7.69 -10.41 -7.65
CA VAL A 24 -6.99 -10.18 -6.39
C VAL A 24 -5.56 -10.67 -6.50
N LEU A 25 -4.59 -9.73 -6.42
CA LEU A 25 -3.17 -10.03 -6.51
C LEU A 25 -2.55 -10.14 -5.12
N PHE A 26 -1.87 -11.23 -4.82
CA PHE A 26 -1.27 -11.47 -3.52
C PHE A 26 0.02 -12.31 -3.63
N GLY A 27 0.80 -12.37 -2.54
CA GLY A 27 2.14 -12.96 -2.50
C GLY A 27 3.22 -11.90 -2.78
N GLY A 28 3.99 -12.04 -3.86
CA GLY A 28 4.95 -11.05 -4.32
C GLY A 28 6.41 -11.30 -3.93
N ARG A 29 7.32 -10.60 -4.58
CA ARG A 29 8.78 -10.59 -4.34
C ARG A 29 9.12 -9.66 -3.16
N SER A 30 8.66 -9.98 -1.97
CA SER A 30 8.82 -9.15 -0.78
C SER A 30 9.11 -10.00 0.44
N VAL A 31 9.77 -9.41 1.42
CA VAL A 31 9.92 -9.99 2.77
C VAL A 31 8.59 -10.11 3.50
N GLU A 32 7.54 -9.45 3.02
CA GLU A 32 6.18 -9.47 3.53
C GLU A 32 5.24 -10.39 2.73
N HIS A 33 5.81 -11.34 1.96
CA HIS A 33 5.08 -12.27 1.10
C HIS A 33 3.93 -12.99 1.83
N GLU A 34 4.21 -13.57 2.99
CA GLU A 34 3.23 -14.31 3.78
C GLU A 34 2.11 -13.40 4.34
N VAL A 35 2.44 -12.16 4.70
CA VAL A 35 1.46 -11.15 5.10
C VAL A 35 0.50 -10.86 3.97
N SER A 36 1.04 -10.73 2.76
CA SER A 36 0.25 -10.53 1.54
C SER A 36 -0.68 -11.72 1.25
N VAL A 37 -0.22 -12.95 1.47
CA VAL A 37 -1.08 -14.14 1.33
C VAL A 37 -2.26 -14.08 2.29
N ILE A 38 -2.03 -13.71 3.55
CA ILE A 38 -3.11 -13.59 4.56
C ILE A 38 -4.09 -12.48 4.16
N THR A 39 -3.59 -11.28 3.87
CA THR A 39 -4.41 -10.13 3.45
C THR A 39 -5.23 -10.47 2.21
N GLY A 40 -4.62 -11.11 1.20
CA GLY A 40 -5.31 -11.49 -0.03
C GLY A 40 -6.47 -12.46 0.21
N HIS A 41 -6.31 -13.45 1.10
CA HIS A 41 -7.39 -14.38 1.44
C HIS A 41 -8.52 -13.69 2.18
N GLN A 42 -8.24 -12.79 3.12
CA GLN A 42 -9.26 -12.01 3.82
C GLN A 42 -10.06 -11.12 2.85
N ILE A 43 -9.39 -10.48 1.91
CA ILE A 43 -10.05 -9.65 0.88
C ILE A 43 -10.88 -10.51 -0.08
N MET A 44 -10.39 -11.67 -0.50
CA MET A 44 -11.16 -12.60 -1.33
C MET A 44 -12.42 -13.09 -0.62
N ASP A 45 -12.36 -13.36 0.68
CA ASP A 45 -13.53 -13.73 1.49
C ASP A 45 -14.54 -12.56 1.57
N ALA A 46 -14.07 -11.32 1.82
CA ALA A 46 -14.92 -10.12 1.87
C ALA A 46 -15.58 -9.81 0.52
N LEU A 47 -14.85 -9.91 -0.58
CA LEU A 47 -15.38 -9.70 -1.93
C LEU A 47 -16.47 -10.71 -2.29
N LYS A 48 -16.30 -11.99 -1.90
CA LYS A 48 -17.35 -13.00 -2.07
C LYS A 48 -18.58 -12.72 -1.20
N ALA A 49 -18.38 -12.24 0.04
CA ALA A 49 -19.48 -11.82 0.89
C ALA A 49 -20.24 -10.61 0.33
N ALA A 50 -19.54 -9.71 -0.34
CA ALA A 50 -20.13 -8.58 -1.09
C ALA A 50 -20.80 -8.97 -2.41
N GLY A 51 -20.74 -10.25 -2.83
CA GLY A 51 -21.39 -10.74 -4.04
C GLY A 51 -20.57 -10.64 -5.33
N HIS A 52 -19.26 -10.42 -5.23
CA HIS A 52 -18.37 -10.34 -6.39
C HIS A 52 -17.78 -11.70 -6.78
N ARG A 53 -17.42 -11.82 -8.06
CA ARG A 53 -16.60 -12.93 -8.55
C ARG A 53 -15.12 -12.61 -8.34
N VAL A 54 -14.40 -13.53 -7.73
CA VAL A 54 -12.98 -13.39 -7.41
C VAL A 54 -12.15 -14.21 -8.38
N LEU A 55 -11.16 -13.56 -9.00
CA LEU A 55 -10.08 -14.20 -9.76
C LEU A 55 -8.78 -14.09 -8.96
N PRO A 56 -8.37 -15.15 -8.22
CA PRO A 56 -7.12 -15.14 -7.46
C PRO A 56 -5.92 -15.12 -8.39
N ILE A 57 -4.96 -14.23 -8.10
CA ILE A 57 -3.67 -14.13 -8.79
C ILE A 57 -2.56 -14.17 -7.75
N TYR A 58 -1.86 -15.29 -7.73
CA TYR A 58 -0.71 -15.50 -6.86
C TYR A 58 0.58 -15.10 -7.57
N ILE A 59 1.36 -14.23 -6.93
CA ILE A 59 2.71 -13.88 -7.38
C ILE A 59 3.70 -14.61 -6.49
N GLU A 60 4.46 -15.52 -7.08
CA GLU A 60 5.47 -16.30 -6.38
C GLU A 60 6.65 -15.41 -5.93
N LYS A 61 7.46 -15.90 -4.97
CA LYS A 61 8.68 -15.20 -4.51
C LYS A 61 9.69 -14.95 -5.63
N GLY A 62 9.66 -15.74 -6.69
CA GLY A 62 10.43 -15.53 -7.91
C GLY A 62 9.92 -14.39 -8.79
N GLY A 63 8.65 -13.99 -8.61
CA GLY A 63 7.99 -12.96 -9.39
C GLY A 63 7.09 -13.47 -10.51
N GLU A 64 6.95 -14.78 -10.67
CA GLU A 64 6.03 -15.37 -11.63
C GLU A 64 4.58 -15.26 -11.14
N TRP A 65 3.67 -15.01 -12.08
CA TRP A 65 2.25 -14.83 -11.81
C TRP A 65 1.46 -16.07 -12.20
N TYR A 66 0.55 -16.48 -11.32
CA TYR A 66 -0.34 -17.63 -11.51
C TYR A 66 -1.77 -17.23 -11.19
N ALA A 67 -2.73 -17.67 -12.00
CA ALA A 67 -4.15 -17.43 -11.79
C ALA A 67 -4.95 -18.72 -11.76
N GLY A 68 -5.97 -18.77 -10.92
CA GLY A 68 -6.89 -19.92 -10.83
C GLY A 68 -7.67 -19.95 -9.53
N GLU A 69 -8.89 -20.48 -9.55
CA GLU A 69 -9.79 -20.54 -8.38
C GLU A 69 -9.19 -21.31 -7.20
N SER A 70 -8.41 -22.37 -7.48
CA SER A 70 -7.77 -23.19 -6.45
C SER A 70 -6.82 -22.39 -5.56
N LEU A 71 -6.29 -21.26 -6.04
CA LEU A 71 -5.40 -20.37 -5.28
C LEU A 71 -6.09 -19.69 -4.08
N HIS A 72 -7.42 -19.73 -3.98
CA HIS A 72 -8.16 -19.29 -2.79
C HIS A 72 -8.11 -20.30 -1.64
N ASN A 73 -7.52 -21.48 -1.85
CA ASN A 73 -7.38 -22.48 -0.80
C ASN A 73 -6.12 -22.18 0.05
N LEU A 74 -6.31 -21.60 1.24
CA LEU A 74 -5.23 -21.22 2.15
C LEU A 74 -4.31 -22.40 2.53
N LYS A 75 -4.81 -23.65 2.50
CA LYS A 75 -3.99 -24.83 2.80
C LYS A 75 -2.83 -25.02 1.83
N LEU A 76 -2.93 -24.52 0.60
CA LEU A 76 -1.82 -24.57 -0.36
C LEU A 76 -0.58 -23.78 0.10
N TYR A 77 -0.74 -22.84 1.03
CA TYR A 77 0.33 -21.97 1.54
C TYR A 77 0.76 -22.33 2.96
N THR A 78 -0.10 -22.99 3.72
CA THR A 78 0.15 -23.36 5.13
C THR A 78 0.61 -24.80 5.33
N ASP A 79 0.32 -25.69 4.36
CA ASP A 79 0.80 -27.06 4.36
C ASP A 79 2.23 -27.11 3.77
N PRO A 80 3.22 -27.71 4.47
CA PRO A 80 4.57 -27.90 3.93
C PRO A 80 4.63 -28.65 2.59
N ALA A 81 3.62 -29.49 2.29
CA ALA A 81 3.46 -30.18 1.01
C ALA A 81 2.64 -29.38 -0.02
N GLY A 82 2.20 -28.16 0.33
CA GLY A 82 1.38 -27.32 -0.54
C GLY A 82 2.20 -26.78 -1.73
N GLU A 83 1.67 -26.91 -2.93
CA GLU A 83 2.26 -26.41 -4.18
C GLU A 83 1.23 -25.52 -4.91
N PRO A 84 1.10 -24.21 -4.54
CA PRO A 84 0.09 -23.33 -5.14
C PRO A 84 0.16 -23.29 -6.67
N THR A 85 1.37 -23.22 -7.22
CA THR A 85 1.61 -23.06 -8.67
C THR A 85 1.28 -24.31 -9.48
N ARG A 86 1.13 -25.47 -8.81
CA ARG A 86 0.80 -26.75 -9.43
C ARG A 86 -0.63 -27.22 -9.14
N ALA A 87 -1.39 -26.43 -8.40
CA ALA A 87 -2.78 -26.78 -8.05
C ALA A 87 -3.66 -26.88 -9.30
N ALA A 88 -4.72 -27.68 -9.21
CA ALA A 88 -5.62 -27.95 -10.33
C ALA A 88 -6.27 -26.65 -10.83
N GLY A 89 -6.29 -26.43 -12.14
CA GLY A 89 -6.87 -25.24 -12.76
C GLY A 89 -6.03 -23.96 -12.66
N VAL A 90 -4.82 -24.04 -12.07
CA VAL A 90 -3.90 -22.92 -12.00
C VAL A 90 -3.05 -22.85 -13.29
N ALA A 91 -2.93 -21.65 -13.84
CA ALA A 91 -2.14 -21.39 -15.03
C ALA A 91 -1.21 -20.18 -14.82
N ARG A 92 -0.03 -20.21 -15.46
CA ARG A 92 0.87 -19.06 -15.49
C ARG A 92 0.25 -17.94 -16.34
N VAL A 93 0.30 -16.71 -15.83
CA VAL A 93 -0.30 -15.55 -16.50
C VAL A 93 0.68 -14.37 -16.49
N SER A 94 0.37 -13.35 -17.30
CA SER A 94 1.00 -12.04 -17.22
C SER A 94 -0.01 -10.96 -17.59
N LEU A 95 0.16 -9.75 -17.07
CA LEU A 95 -0.54 -8.55 -17.52
C LEU A 95 0.34 -7.85 -18.56
N SER A 96 -0.21 -7.64 -19.76
CA SER A 96 0.51 -6.93 -20.81
C SER A 96 0.46 -5.42 -20.55
N PRO A 97 1.57 -4.68 -20.75
CA PRO A 97 1.55 -3.22 -20.76
C PRO A 97 0.88 -2.63 -22.02
N ASP A 98 0.51 -3.47 -22.99
CA ASP A 98 -0.23 -3.07 -24.18
C ASP A 98 -1.69 -2.82 -23.83
N ARG A 99 -2.09 -1.54 -23.80
CA ARG A 99 -3.45 -1.11 -23.46
C ARG A 99 -4.55 -1.68 -24.34
N SER A 100 -4.23 -2.21 -25.52
CA SER A 100 -5.21 -2.87 -26.39
C SER A 100 -5.66 -4.22 -25.87
N ILE A 101 -4.87 -4.86 -25.00
CA ILE A 101 -5.13 -6.20 -24.43
C ILE A 101 -5.99 -6.10 -23.19
N ARG A 102 -5.65 -5.23 -22.22
CA ARG A 102 -6.38 -4.99 -20.95
C ARG A 102 -6.81 -6.25 -20.17
N GLN A 103 -6.11 -7.35 -20.36
CA GLN A 103 -6.45 -8.66 -19.85
C GLN A 103 -5.20 -9.43 -19.44
N LEU A 104 -5.42 -10.45 -18.61
CA LEU A 104 -4.35 -11.39 -18.29
C LEU A 104 -4.17 -12.38 -19.45
N VAL A 105 -2.95 -12.45 -19.93
CA VAL A 105 -2.54 -13.42 -20.94
C VAL A 105 -2.14 -14.71 -20.27
N VAL A 106 -2.81 -15.82 -20.59
CA VAL A 106 -2.49 -17.15 -20.10
C VAL A 106 -1.39 -17.76 -20.95
N HIS A 107 -0.28 -18.14 -20.31
CA HIS A 107 0.83 -18.79 -20.99
C HIS A 107 0.55 -20.29 -21.16
N PRO A 108 0.86 -20.88 -22.33
CA PRO A 108 0.72 -22.30 -22.55
C PRO A 108 1.56 -23.08 -21.55
N GLY A 109 0.97 -24.01 -20.81
CA GLY A 109 1.70 -24.95 -19.98
C GLY A 109 2.51 -25.93 -20.85
N THR A 110 3.62 -26.44 -20.31
CA THR A 110 4.51 -27.41 -20.98
C THR A 110 3.82 -28.72 -21.39
N ARG A 111 2.59 -28.97 -20.91
CA ARG A 111 1.75 -30.14 -21.23
C ARG A 111 0.65 -29.88 -22.26
N GLN A 112 0.47 -28.64 -22.74
CA GLN A 112 -0.52 -28.30 -23.77
C GLN A 112 0.23 -28.07 -25.10
N GLY A 113 -0.13 -28.84 -26.12
CA GLY A 113 0.55 -28.85 -27.43
C GLY A 113 0.71 -27.45 -28.04
N LEU A 114 1.76 -27.29 -28.84
CA LEU A 114 2.30 -26.07 -29.47
C LEU A 114 1.33 -25.19 -30.27
N PHE A 115 0.06 -25.57 -30.46
CA PHE A 115 -0.88 -24.90 -31.36
C PHE A 115 -2.11 -24.29 -30.68
N ARG A 116 -2.15 -24.17 -29.35
CA ARG A 116 -3.28 -23.51 -28.68
C ARG A 116 -3.05 -22.00 -28.65
N LYS A 117 -4.00 -21.21 -29.16
CA LYS A 117 -4.01 -19.76 -29.02
C LYS A 117 -3.98 -19.40 -27.53
N PRO A 118 -3.23 -18.36 -27.13
CA PRO A 118 -3.28 -17.88 -25.75
C PRO A 118 -4.73 -17.62 -25.35
N SER A 119 -5.17 -18.20 -24.26
CA SER A 119 -6.45 -17.83 -23.66
C SER A 119 -6.23 -16.58 -22.80
N GLN A 120 -7.28 -15.79 -22.62
CA GLN A 120 -7.25 -14.57 -21.81
C GLN A 120 -8.19 -14.75 -20.63
N LEU A 121 -7.78 -14.22 -19.48
CA LEU A 121 -8.64 -14.10 -18.30
C LEU A 121 -8.99 -12.64 -18.11
N TRP A 122 -10.27 -12.37 -17.96
CA TRP A 122 -10.79 -11.02 -17.85
C TRP A 122 -11.14 -10.67 -16.40
N ALA A 123 -10.83 -9.44 -16.00
CA ALA A 123 -11.25 -8.82 -14.76
C ALA A 123 -11.69 -7.38 -15.02
N GLU A 124 -12.71 -6.92 -14.30
CA GLU A 124 -13.19 -5.55 -14.38
C GLU A 124 -12.31 -4.60 -13.56
N VAL A 125 -11.72 -5.10 -12.48
CA VAL A 125 -10.85 -4.33 -11.59
C VAL A 125 -9.78 -5.23 -10.97
N PHE A 126 -8.59 -4.67 -10.79
CA PHE A 126 -7.47 -5.31 -10.14
C PHE A 126 -7.39 -4.84 -8.68
N PHE A 127 -7.25 -5.78 -7.76
CA PHE A 127 -7.17 -5.51 -6.32
C PHE A 127 -5.81 -5.97 -5.80
N PRO A 128 -4.78 -5.10 -5.76
CA PRO A 128 -3.49 -5.47 -5.20
C PRO A 128 -3.56 -5.57 -3.68
N CYS A 129 -3.08 -6.70 -3.16
CA CYS A 129 -2.95 -7.00 -1.72
C CYS A 129 -1.48 -7.29 -1.36
N LEU A 130 -0.56 -6.80 -2.18
CA LEU A 130 0.87 -6.98 -2.01
C LEU A 130 1.41 -6.00 -0.98
N HIS A 131 2.29 -6.47 -0.10
CA HIS A 131 2.94 -5.63 0.89
C HIS A 131 4.43 -5.49 0.58
N GLY A 132 4.98 -4.29 0.86
CA GLY A 132 6.38 -3.98 0.67
C GLY A 132 6.78 -3.78 -0.80
N SER A 133 8.02 -4.17 -1.10
CA SER A 133 8.65 -3.95 -2.42
C SER A 133 7.85 -4.58 -3.55
N PHE A 134 7.80 -3.90 -4.70
CA PHE A 134 7.04 -4.24 -5.91
C PHE A 134 5.52 -4.28 -5.74
N GLY A 135 5.00 -4.02 -4.54
CA GLY A 135 3.55 -3.94 -4.25
C GLY A 135 3.11 -2.54 -3.86
N GLU A 136 3.86 -1.89 -2.96
CA GLU A 136 3.54 -0.57 -2.40
C GLU A 136 4.46 0.56 -2.89
N ASP A 137 5.43 0.28 -3.78
CA ASP A 137 6.46 1.20 -4.23
C ASP A 137 6.16 1.90 -5.56
N GLY A 138 4.98 1.71 -6.13
CA GLY A 138 4.57 2.26 -7.42
C GLY A 138 4.90 1.39 -8.64
N SER A 139 5.70 0.32 -8.48
CA SER A 139 6.09 -0.55 -9.61
C SER A 139 4.90 -1.29 -10.23
N LEU A 140 4.07 -1.92 -9.40
CA LEU A 140 2.86 -2.61 -9.85
C LEU A 140 1.83 -1.62 -10.37
N GLN A 141 1.67 -0.48 -9.68
CA GLN A 141 0.77 0.59 -10.10
C GLN A 141 1.14 1.13 -11.48
N GLY A 142 2.45 1.29 -11.75
CA GLY A 142 2.94 1.66 -13.08
C GLY A 142 2.58 0.67 -14.18
N LEU A 143 2.59 -0.63 -13.88
CA LEU A 143 2.13 -1.66 -14.82
C LEU A 143 0.62 -1.53 -15.09
N PHE A 144 -0.21 -1.30 -14.07
CA PHE A 144 -1.64 -1.07 -14.24
C PHE A 144 -1.94 0.19 -15.06
N GLU A 145 -1.16 1.26 -14.83
CA GLU A 145 -1.25 2.50 -15.60
C GLU A 145 -0.94 2.28 -17.09
N LEU A 146 0.13 1.53 -17.42
CA LEU A 146 0.50 1.20 -18.80
C LEU A 146 -0.55 0.29 -19.46
N ALA A 147 -1.06 -0.70 -18.72
CA ALA A 147 -2.08 -1.62 -19.20
C ALA A 147 -3.47 -0.96 -19.35
N ASP A 148 -3.66 0.26 -18.84
CA ASP A 148 -4.91 1.01 -18.81
C ASP A 148 -6.06 0.22 -18.18
N VAL A 149 -5.80 -0.39 -17.02
CA VAL A 149 -6.78 -1.18 -16.25
C VAL A 149 -7.15 -0.47 -14.94
N PRO A 150 -8.42 -0.58 -14.47
CA PRO A 150 -8.80 -0.08 -13.15
C PRO A 150 -8.13 -0.89 -12.04
N TYR A 151 -7.64 -0.22 -11.00
CA TYR A 151 -7.06 -0.90 -9.82
C TYR A 151 -7.38 -0.16 -8.52
N VAL A 152 -7.50 -0.94 -7.46
CA VAL A 152 -7.75 -0.43 -6.09
C VAL A 152 -6.46 0.07 -5.47
N GLY A 153 -6.57 1.15 -4.69
CA GLY A 153 -5.47 1.69 -3.90
C GLY A 153 -4.80 2.92 -4.50
N ALA A 154 -3.69 3.29 -3.92
CA ALA A 154 -2.91 4.47 -4.27
C ALA A 154 -2.33 4.41 -5.68
N GLY A 155 -2.14 5.55 -6.33
CA GLY A 155 -1.48 5.68 -7.62
C GLY A 155 0.05 5.54 -7.51
N VAL A 156 0.73 5.63 -8.66
CA VAL A 156 2.21 5.47 -8.74
C VAL A 156 2.94 6.41 -7.78
N ALA A 157 2.66 7.70 -7.85
CA ALA A 157 3.35 8.71 -7.04
C ALA A 157 3.09 8.51 -5.54
N ALA A 158 1.82 8.34 -5.16
CA ALA A 158 1.44 8.15 -3.76
C ALA A 158 2.06 6.88 -3.17
N SER A 159 2.08 5.78 -3.92
CA SER A 159 2.72 4.52 -3.51
C SER A 159 4.24 4.70 -3.31
N ALA A 160 4.92 5.29 -4.29
CA ALA A 160 6.37 5.53 -4.19
C ALA A 160 6.73 6.47 -3.02
N ILE A 161 5.96 7.53 -2.81
CA ILE A 161 6.17 8.48 -1.71
C ILE A 161 5.92 7.82 -0.35
N SER A 162 4.80 7.10 -0.20
CA SER A 162 4.46 6.46 1.09
C SER A 162 5.46 5.39 1.49
N MET A 163 6.04 4.67 0.52
CA MET A 163 7.05 3.66 0.77
C MET A 163 8.40 4.26 1.21
N ASP A 164 8.75 5.44 0.68
CA ASP A 164 9.99 6.16 0.97
C ASP A 164 9.83 7.05 2.19
N LYS A 165 10.31 6.58 3.35
CA LYS A 165 10.20 7.32 4.63
C LYS A 165 10.86 8.70 4.59
N ALA A 166 11.93 8.87 3.82
CA ALA A 166 12.62 10.16 3.72
C ALA A 166 11.80 11.15 2.87
N LEU A 167 11.27 10.71 1.71
CA LEU A 167 10.38 11.54 0.89
C LEU A 167 9.07 11.87 1.59
N THR A 168 8.45 10.91 2.27
CA THR A 168 7.27 11.13 3.10
C THR A 168 7.52 12.26 4.11
N LYS A 169 8.64 12.22 4.84
CA LYS A 169 9.00 13.26 5.82
C LYS A 169 9.22 14.62 5.16
N VAL A 170 9.91 14.68 4.01
CA VAL A 170 10.10 15.94 3.24
C VAL A 170 8.76 16.57 2.87
N ILE A 171 7.88 15.77 2.26
CA ILE A 171 6.58 16.26 1.78
C ILE A 171 5.69 16.66 2.97
N CYS A 172 5.57 15.83 4.00
CA CYS A 172 4.76 16.14 5.17
C CYS A 172 5.24 17.43 5.85
N ARG A 173 6.55 17.60 6.04
CA ARG A 173 7.14 18.82 6.62
C ARG A 173 6.85 20.06 5.78
N SER A 174 6.87 19.95 4.46
CA SER A 174 6.64 21.09 3.56
C SER A 174 5.23 21.69 3.67
N VAL A 175 4.27 20.90 4.15
CA VAL A 175 2.87 21.32 4.35
C VAL A 175 2.51 21.48 5.84
N GLY A 176 3.50 21.50 6.73
CA GLY A 176 3.32 21.75 8.16
C GLY A 176 2.86 20.55 8.97
N ILE A 177 2.88 19.33 8.44
CA ILE A 177 2.66 18.10 9.20
C ILE A 177 3.93 17.80 10.00
N PRO A 178 3.85 17.72 11.36
CA PRO A 178 5.00 17.44 12.17
C PRO A 178 5.57 16.05 11.92
N VAL A 179 6.89 15.97 11.73
CA VAL A 179 7.67 14.73 11.62
C VAL A 179 8.94 14.87 12.44
N LEU A 180 9.48 13.78 12.94
CA LEU A 180 10.79 13.79 13.60
C LEU A 180 11.88 14.24 12.64
N ASP A 181 12.90 14.92 13.14
CA ASP A 181 14.11 15.20 12.38
C ASP A 181 14.81 13.90 11.96
N TRP A 182 15.54 13.95 10.86
CA TRP A 182 16.21 12.76 10.35
C TRP A 182 17.46 13.13 9.54
N THR A 183 18.34 12.17 9.40
CA THR A 183 19.43 12.14 8.43
C THR A 183 19.27 10.90 7.58
N ALA A 184 19.40 11.03 6.26
CA ALA A 184 19.43 9.90 5.35
C ALA A 184 20.84 9.78 4.73
N LEU A 185 21.24 8.54 4.42
CA LEU A 185 22.51 8.23 3.79
C LEU A 185 22.36 7.11 2.76
N LEU A 186 23.25 7.11 1.77
CA LEU A 186 23.34 6.10 0.72
C LEU A 186 24.38 5.04 1.07
N ARG A 187 24.19 3.81 0.57
CA ARG A 187 25.18 2.74 0.67
C ARG A 187 26.53 3.14 0.09
N ALA A 188 26.54 3.89 -1.02
CA ALA A 188 27.76 4.36 -1.65
C ALA A 188 28.56 5.33 -0.76
N GLU A 189 27.86 6.25 -0.07
CA GLU A 189 28.47 7.18 0.89
C GLU A 189 29.05 6.42 2.10
N TRP A 190 28.29 5.47 2.64
CA TRP A 190 28.77 4.62 3.75
C TRP A 190 30.02 3.84 3.40
N GLY A 191 30.13 3.33 2.18
CA GLY A 191 31.32 2.63 1.70
C GLY A 191 32.58 3.51 1.58
N GLN A 192 32.39 4.83 1.40
CA GLN A 192 33.50 5.78 1.24
C GLN A 192 33.96 6.40 2.57
N GLU A 193 33.01 6.84 3.40
CA GLU A 193 33.31 7.66 4.58
C GLU A 193 32.44 7.31 5.80
N PRO A 194 32.49 6.09 6.33
CA PRO A 194 31.64 5.69 7.45
C PRO A 194 31.90 6.51 8.73
N ALA A 195 33.13 6.98 8.95
CA ALA A 195 33.47 7.76 10.13
C ALA A 195 32.82 9.14 10.11
N GLY A 196 32.95 9.89 9.02
CA GLY A 196 32.36 11.22 8.87
C GLY A 196 30.81 11.17 8.87
N ILE A 197 30.21 10.10 8.35
CA ILE A 197 28.74 9.91 8.45
C ILE A 197 28.32 9.76 9.91
N VAL A 198 29.03 8.95 10.70
CA VAL A 198 28.72 8.77 12.13
C VAL A 198 28.89 10.10 12.88
N GLU A 199 29.97 10.84 12.64
CA GLU A 199 30.18 12.15 13.26
C GLU A 199 29.08 13.15 12.90
N ARG A 200 28.62 13.17 11.65
CA ARG A 200 27.49 13.98 11.22
C ARG A 200 26.21 13.63 11.96
N ILE A 201 25.92 12.32 12.14
CA ILE A 201 24.73 11.86 12.87
C ILE A 201 24.83 12.25 14.35
N GLU A 202 26.00 12.03 15.01
CA GLU A 202 26.22 12.39 16.41
C GLU A 202 26.18 13.90 16.67
N SER A 203 26.56 14.69 15.66
CA SER A 203 26.42 16.15 15.73
C SER A 203 24.95 16.63 15.62
N ALA A 204 24.11 15.85 14.93
CA ALA A 204 22.71 16.17 14.75
C ALA A 204 21.82 15.64 15.88
N PHE A 205 22.13 14.47 16.44
CA PHE A 205 21.26 13.75 17.38
C PHE A 205 22.03 13.18 18.56
N ALA A 206 21.48 13.36 19.77
CA ALA A 206 21.92 12.62 20.95
C ALA A 206 21.39 11.18 20.90
N TYR A 207 22.16 10.24 21.47
CA TYR A 207 21.68 8.88 21.68
C TYR A 207 20.57 8.80 22.75
N PRO A 208 19.63 7.86 22.62
CA PRO A 208 19.53 6.84 21.59
C PRO A 208 18.95 7.36 20.28
N VAL A 209 19.34 6.75 19.16
CA VAL A 209 18.77 7.01 17.82
C VAL A 209 18.16 5.73 17.26
N ILE A 210 17.26 5.88 16.28
CA ILE A 210 16.67 4.79 15.52
C ILE A 210 17.28 4.77 14.11
N VAL A 211 17.74 3.62 13.69
CA VAL A 211 18.19 3.32 12.32
C VAL A 211 17.09 2.54 11.61
N LYS A 212 16.73 2.95 10.39
CA LYS A 212 15.68 2.31 9.58
C LYS A 212 16.12 2.22 8.11
N PRO A 213 15.89 1.09 7.41
CA PRO A 213 15.85 1.09 5.94
C PRO A 213 14.78 2.10 5.47
N VAL A 214 15.05 2.81 4.37
CA VAL A 214 14.14 3.87 3.89
C VAL A 214 12.86 3.28 3.29
N CYS A 215 12.99 2.21 2.48
CA CYS A 215 11.90 1.66 1.68
C CYS A 215 11.49 0.24 2.13
N LEU A 216 11.47 -0.04 3.44
CA LEU A 216 10.96 -1.29 4.00
C LEU A 216 9.87 -1.05 5.04
N GLY A 217 8.89 -1.96 5.06
CA GLY A 217 7.78 -1.99 6.02
C GLY A 217 8.04 -2.92 7.21
N SER A 218 6.98 -3.16 8.00
CA SER A 218 6.91 -4.17 9.07
C SER A 218 8.03 -4.13 10.12
N SER A 219 8.67 -2.98 10.32
CA SER A 219 9.82 -2.77 11.23
C SER A 219 11.05 -3.67 10.92
N ILE A 220 11.13 -4.22 9.69
CA ILE A 220 12.27 -5.04 9.28
C ILE A 220 13.52 -4.15 9.17
N GLY A 221 14.60 -4.54 9.84
CA GLY A 221 15.86 -3.79 9.85
C GLY A 221 15.85 -2.53 10.71
N VAL A 222 14.78 -2.24 11.46
CA VAL A 222 14.72 -1.13 12.42
C VAL A 222 15.48 -1.49 13.70
N LYS A 223 16.43 -0.62 14.11
CA LYS A 223 17.23 -0.84 15.32
C LYS A 223 17.40 0.44 16.14
N ARG A 224 17.19 0.33 17.46
CA ARG A 224 17.52 1.37 18.43
C ARG A 224 18.99 1.26 18.81
N CYS A 225 19.72 2.36 18.71
CA CYS A 225 21.16 2.43 18.94
C CYS A 225 21.45 3.36 20.10
N HIS A 226 22.29 2.91 21.02
CA HIS A 226 22.61 3.62 22.26
C HIS A 226 24.02 4.25 22.26
N ASP A 227 24.84 3.88 21.28
CA ASP A 227 26.23 4.30 21.15
C ASP A 227 26.72 4.19 19.70
N ARG A 228 27.94 4.70 19.45
CA ARG A 228 28.61 4.67 18.13
C ARG A 228 28.77 3.26 17.57
N GLY A 229 29.05 2.27 18.42
CA GLY A 229 29.25 0.87 17.99
C GLY A 229 27.99 0.26 17.44
N THR A 230 26.90 0.36 18.20
CA THR A 230 25.57 -0.13 17.79
C THR A 230 25.00 0.64 16.60
N LEU A 231 25.30 1.93 16.48
CA LEU A 231 24.92 2.75 15.31
C LEU A 231 25.57 2.22 14.02
N ARG A 232 26.89 2.00 14.04
CA ARG A 232 27.64 1.48 12.87
C ARG A 232 27.15 0.11 12.44
N GLU A 233 26.93 -0.79 13.39
CA GLU A 233 26.40 -2.13 13.14
C GLU A 233 24.99 -2.07 12.52
N ALA A 234 24.10 -1.23 13.07
CA ALA A 234 22.76 -1.07 12.59
C ALA A 234 22.69 -0.51 11.15
N ILE A 235 23.49 0.52 10.85
CA ILE A 235 23.58 1.08 9.49
C ILE A 235 24.07 0.01 8.51
N THR A 236 25.15 -0.70 8.85
CA THR A 236 25.70 -1.77 8.00
C THR A 236 24.66 -2.86 7.72
N THR A 237 23.92 -3.27 8.75
CA THR A 237 22.85 -4.28 8.60
C THR A 237 21.68 -3.77 7.77
N ALA A 238 21.23 -2.55 8.01
CA ALA A 238 20.11 -1.94 7.27
C ALA A 238 20.46 -1.78 5.77
N LEU A 239 21.73 -1.46 5.46
CA LEU A 239 22.22 -1.37 4.07
C LEU A 239 22.33 -2.72 3.34
N LEU A 240 22.18 -3.86 4.01
CA LEU A 240 21.98 -5.16 3.33
C LEU A 240 20.54 -5.31 2.79
N LEU A 241 19.59 -4.57 3.36
CA LEU A 241 18.16 -4.68 3.08
C LEU A 241 17.66 -3.58 2.12
N ASP A 242 18.33 -2.40 2.15
CA ASP A 242 17.99 -1.23 1.33
C ASP A 242 19.29 -0.52 0.94
N ASP A 243 19.32 0.24 -0.15
CA ASP A 243 20.47 1.10 -0.51
C ASP A 243 20.45 2.45 0.16
N ARG A 244 19.41 2.75 0.93
CA ARG A 244 19.27 3.97 1.72
C ARG A 244 18.87 3.64 3.15
N VAL A 245 19.45 4.38 4.09
CA VAL A 245 19.15 4.27 5.51
C VAL A 245 18.77 5.65 6.05
N LEU A 246 17.77 5.67 6.91
CA LEU A 246 17.33 6.84 7.67
C LEU A 246 17.71 6.65 9.14
N VAL A 247 18.23 7.72 9.75
CA VAL A 247 18.51 7.80 11.18
C VAL A 247 17.73 8.97 11.77
N GLU A 248 17.04 8.73 12.89
CA GLU A 248 16.23 9.73 13.59
C GLU A 248 16.38 9.60 15.11
N PRO A 249 16.04 10.64 15.92
CA PRO A 249 16.01 10.51 17.36
C PRO A 249 15.07 9.41 17.83
N ALA A 250 15.49 8.61 18.82
CA ALA A 250 14.58 7.68 19.47
C ALA A 250 13.76 8.41 20.52
N LEU A 251 12.45 8.43 20.34
CA LEU A 251 11.55 8.98 21.36
C LEU A 251 11.55 8.11 22.62
N SER A 252 11.42 8.77 23.80
CA SER A 252 11.05 8.15 25.07
C SER A 252 9.59 8.48 25.36
N ASP A 253 8.93 7.61 26.12
CA ASP A 253 7.61 7.85 26.70
C ASP A 253 6.56 8.32 25.67
N PHE A 254 6.45 7.59 24.56
CA PHE A 254 5.47 7.85 23.51
C PHE A 254 4.44 6.72 23.43
N ILE A 255 3.27 7.06 22.90
CA ILE A 255 2.27 6.10 22.43
C ILE A 255 2.15 6.19 20.92
N GLU A 256 1.86 5.05 20.29
CA GLU A 256 1.52 5.01 18.86
C GLU A 256 0.02 5.23 18.72
N ILE A 257 -0.37 6.11 17.79
CA ILE A 257 -1.78 6.39 17.46
C ILE A 257 -1.92 6.28 15.96
N ASN A 258 -2.78 5.38 15.49
CA ASN A 258 -3.00 5.16 14.09
C ASN A 258 -4.45 5.45 13.71
N CYS A 259 -4.66 5.93 12.50
CA CYS A 259 -6.00 5.97 11.91
C CYS A 259 -5.94 5.71 10.40
N ALA A 260 -7.03 5.21 9.84
CA ALA A 260 -7.16 4.98 8.42
C ALA A 260 -7.88 6.15 7.73
N VAL A 261 -7.45 6.47 6.52
CA VAL A 261 -8.14 7.41 5.63
C VAL A 261 -8.48 6.68 4.34
N MET A 262 -9.71 6.84 3.86
CA MET A 262 -10.20 6.30 2.59
C MET A 262 -10.67 7.46 1.70
N GLY A 263 -10.47 7.36 0.41
CA GLY A 263 -10.93 8.41 -0.51
C GLY A 263 -10.38 8.27 -1.92
N PRO A 264 -10.69 9.23 -2.83
CA PRO A 264 -11.61 10.36 -2.66
C PRO A 264 -13.09 9.98 -2.77
N PRO A 265 -14.06 10.72 -2.16
CA PRO A 265 -13.86 11.78 -1.16
C PRO A 265 -13.41 11.19 0.18
N GLU A 266 -12.58 11.95 0.91
CA GLU A 266 -11.92 11.41 2.09
C GLU A 266 -12.90 11.17 3.25
N ARG A 267 -12.74 9.99 3.85
CA ARG A 267 -13.30 9.60 5.14
C ARG A 267 -12.18 9.15 6.05
N VAL A 268 -12.28 9.45 7.32
CA VAL A 268 -11.28 9.05 8.31
C VAL A 268 -11.93 8.13 9.34
N SER A 269 -11.21 7.10 9.76
CA SER A 269 -11.67 6.16 10.78
C SER A 269 -11.51 6.73 12.20
N VAL A 270 -12.02 5.99 13.19
CA VAL A 270 -11.59 6.17 14.58
C VAL A 270 -10.09 5.90 14.70
N CYS A 271 -9.47 6.43 15.77
CA CYS A 271 -8.07 6.13 16.08
C CYS A 271 -7.94 4.81 16.82
N GLU A 272 -6.82 4.10 16.59
CA GLU A 272 -6.38 2.98 17.43
C GLU A 272 -5.10 3.31 18.17
N GLN A 273 -4.89 2.63 19.29
CA GLN A 273 -3.59 2.55 19.97
C GLN A 273 -3.16 1.08 19.98
N PRO A 274 -2.11 0.70 19.22
CA PRO A 274 -1.51 -0.62 19.34
C PRO A 274 -0.95 -0.83 20.76
N VAL A 275 -1.20 -1.99 21.36
CA VAL A 275 -0.62 -2.35 22.67
C VAL A 275 0.67 -3.11 22.42
N THR A 276 1.80 -2.48 22.77
CA THR A 276 3.11 -3.09 22.60
C THR A 276 3.80 -3.23 23.95
N HIS A 277 4.42 -4.37 24.19
CA HIS A 277 5.29 -4.60 25.36
C HIS A 277 6.77 -4.31 25.04
N GLU A 278 7.08 -3.96 23.80
CA GLU A 278 8.42 -3.67 23.29
C GLU A 278 8.52 -2.20 22.86
N ALA A 279 9.71 -1.61 23.01
CA ALA A 279 9.98 -0.22 22.60
C ALA A 279 9.89 0.00 21.06
N ILE A 280 9.91 -1.08 20.27
CA ILE A 280 9.67 -1.12 18.83
C ILE A 280 8.83 -2.36 18.57
N LEU A 281 7.71 -2.20 17.86
CA LEU A 281 6.88 -3.32 17.46
C LEU A 281 7.62 -4.14 16.40
N SER A 282 8.29 -5.23 16.83
CA SER A 282 9.05 -6.08 15.92
C SER A 282 8.16 -6.82 14.92
N PHE A 283 8.74 -7.29 13.79
CA PHE A 283 8.03 -8.13 12.82
C PHE A 283 7.40 -9.36 13.49
N ASP A 284 8.15 -10.00 14.41
CA ASP A 284 7.68 -11.18 15.13
C ASP A 284 6.50 -10.84 16.07
N ALA A 285 6.52 -9.66 16.69
CA ALA A 285 5.39 -9.18 17.50
C ALA A 285 4.16 -8.84 16.65
N LYS A 286 4.38 -8.32 15.42
CA LYS A 286 3.27 -8.00 14.50
C LYS A 286 2.57 -9.23 13.92
N TYR A 287 3.28 -10.33 13.68
CA TYR A 287 2.76 -11.44 12.86
C TYR A 287 2.87 -12.84 13.47
N LYS A 288 3.71 -13.06 14.50
CA LYS A 288 3.97 -14.40 15.07
C LYS A 288 3.33 -14.67 16.43
N HIS A 289 2.80 -13.64 17.14
CA HIS A 289 2.23 -13.82 18.48
C HIS A 289 0.71 -13.78 18.46
N GLY A 290 0.08 -14.96 18.45
CA GLY A 290 -1.07 -15.15 19.27
C GLY A 290 -0.58 -15.24 20.73
N GLY A 291 -1.10 -14.39 21.65
CA GLY A 291 -0.60 -14.24 23.01
C GLY A 291 -0.36 -15.57 23.72
N LYS A 292 0.65 -15.64 24.60
CA LYS A 292 0.96 -16.84 25.42
C LYS A 292 -0.30 -17.28 26.17
N GLY A 293 -0.94 -18.38 25.70
CA GLY A 293 -2.15 -18.94 26.27
C GLY A 293 -3.39 -18.94 25.37
N ALA A 294 -3.35 -18.34 24.18
CA ALA A 294 -4.44 -18.44 23.22
C ALA A 294 -4.43 -19.83 22.55
N LYS A 295 -5.63 -20.45 22.45
CA LYS A 295 -5.81 -21.64 21.62
C LYS A 295 -5.44 -21.28 20.17
N PRO A 296 -4.77 -22.18 19.40
CA PRO A 296 -4.45 -21.91 18.03
C PRO A 296 -5.69 -21.47 17.26
N ALA A 297 -5.67 -20.26 16.70
CA ALA A 297 -6.74 -19.75 15.87
C ALA A 297 -6.97 -20.68 14.67
N LYS A 298 -8.21 -20.91 14.32
CA LYS A 298 -8.56 -21.80 13.19
C LYS A 298 -8.11 -21.26 11.81
N LYS A 299 -7.77 -19.96 11.73
CA LYS A 299 -7.23 -19.27 10.55
C LYS A 299 -6.12 -18.28 10.99
N PRO A 300 -5.09 -18.02 10.16
CA PRO A 300 -4.14 -16.96 10.40
C PRO A 300 -4.85 -15.58 10.39
N GLU A 301 -4.73 -14.82 11.45
CA GLU A 301 -5.48 -13.56 11.64
C GLU A 301 -4.69 -12.32 11.19
N GLY A 302 -3.40 -12.46 10.84
CA GLY A 302 -2.57 -11.35 10.38
C GLY A 302 -2.55 -10.16 11.33
N MET A 303 -2.61 -8.95 10.79
CA MET A 303 -2.65 -7.71 11.59
C MET A 303 -3.88 -7.60 12.50
N ALA A 304 -4.96 -8.31 12.23
CA ALA A 304 -6.15 -8.32 13.09
C ALA A 304 -5.92 -9.02 14.44
N ALA A 305 -4.86 -9.83 14.58
CA ALA A 305 -4.53 -10.56 15.82
C ALA A 305 -3.75 -9.72 16.85
N LEU A 306 -3.32 -8.50 16.50
CA LEU A 306 -2.61 -7.64 17.43
C LEU A 306 -3.52 -7.10 18.53
N ASP A 307 -3.03 -7.09 19.78
CA ASP A 307 -3.70 -6.39 20.86
C ASP A 307 -3.70 -4.87 20.57
N ARG A 308 -4.91 -4.29 20.61
CA ARG A 308 -5.09 -2.87 20.31
C ARG A 308 -6.30 -2.33 21.06
N LEU A 309 -6.28 -1.04 21.35
CA LEU A 309 -7.40 -0.32 21.93
C LEU A 309 -8.09 0.47 20.81
N ILE A 310 -9.34 0.14 20.52
CA ILE A 310 -10.18 0.78 19.50
C ILE A 310 -11.56 1.09 20.12
N PRO A 311 -11.97 2.37 20.17
CA PRO A 311 -11.19 3.57 19.90
C PRO A 311 -10.01 3.72 20.86
N ALA A 312 -8.94 4.40 20.41
CA ALA A 312 -7.80 4.73 21.27
C ALA A 312 -8.26 5.52 22.52
N PRO A 313 -7.73 5.23 23.73
CA PRO A 313 -8.10 5.92 24.96
C PRO A 313 -7.41 7.29 25.09
N ILE A 314 -7.63 8.17 24.12
CA ILE A 314 -7.07 9.52 23.99
C ILE A 314 -8.17 10.57 24.07
N SER A 315 -7.79 11.83 24.31
CA SER A 315 -8.78 12.92 24.33
C SER A 315 -9.42 13.11 22.96
N ALA A 316 -10.65 13.62 22.92
CA ALA A 316 -11.34 13.93 21.66
C ALA A 316 -10.56 14.94 20.80
N GLU A 317 -9.88 15.90 21.44
CA GLU A 317 -9.06 16.90 20.77
C GLU A 317 -7.83 16.26 20.10
N LEU A 318 -7.12 15.35 20.77
CA LEU A 318 -6.00 14.62 20.20
C LEU A 318 -6.46 13.70 19.05
N ALA A 319 -7.60 13.02 19.22
CA ALA A 319 -8.17 12.21 18.14
C ALA A 319 -8.49 13.04 16.91
N GLN A 320 -9.16 14.19 17.06
CA GLN A 320 -9.49 15.10 15.98
C GLN A 320 -8.23 15.67 15.30
N ARG A 321 -7.20 16.04 16.07
CA ARG A 321 -5.92 16.50 15.56
C ARG A 321 -5.23 15.42 14.74
N THR A 322 -5.19 14.18 15.24
CA THR A 322 -4.62 13.03 14.51
C THR A 322 -5.35 12.77 13.21
N GLN A 323 -6.67 12.72 13.23
CA GLN A 323 -7.52 12.52 12.06
C GLN A 323 -7.35 13.63 11.01
N SER A 324 -7.23 14.89 11.46
CA SER A 324 -7.01 16.03 10.56
C SER A 324 -5.65 15.93 9.85
N LEU A 325 -4.57 15.65 10.61
CA LEU A 325 -3.22 15.48 10.04
C LEU A 325 -3.15 14.26 9.12
N ALA A 326 -3.82 13.16 9.46
CA ALA A 326 -3.90 11.98 8.60
C ALA A 326 -4.60 12.27 7.28
N THR A 327 -5.72 13.00 7.31
CA THR A 327 -6.43 13.42 6.10
C THR A 327 -5.56 14.36 5.25
N GLN A 328 -4.84 15.28 5.88
CA GLN A 328 -3.90 16.17 5.18
C GLN A 328 -2.75 15.38 4.53
N ALA A 329 -2.17 14.40 5.25
CA ALA A 329 -1.10 13.54 4.73
C ALA A 329 -1.59 12.71 3.53
N PHE A 330 -2.79 12.14 3.62
CA PHE A 330 -3.41 11.39 2.52
C PHE A 330 -3.59 12.26 1.27
N ARG A 331 -4.08 13.49 1.42
CA ARG A 331 -4.28 14.44 0.31
C ARG A 331 -2.99 14.89 -0.33
N VAL A 332 -1.98 15.25 0.47
CA VAL A 332 -0.76 15.86 -0.08
C VAL A 332 0.06 14.92 -0.94
N ILE A 333 -0.06 13.60 -0.73
CA ILE A 333 0.60 12.60 -1.57
C ILE A 333 -0.31 12.10 -2.71
N ASP A 334 -1.50 12.67 -2.86
CA ASP A 334 -2.53 12.22 -3.84
C ASP A 334 -2.89 10.74 -3.66
N ALA A 335 -3.07 10.31 -2.41
CA ALA A 335 -3.44 8.93 -2.10
C ALA A 335 -4.88 8.63 -2.53
N ALA A 336 -5.16 7.36 -2.77
CA ALA A 336 -6.51 6.86 -3.07
C ALA A 336 -6.69 5.45 -2.51
N GLY A 337 -7.95 4.99 -2.46
CA GLY A 337 -8.27 3.74 -1.80
C GLY A 337 -8.27 3.91 -0.28
N THR A 338 -7.60 3.05 0.47
CA THR A 338 -7.44 3.18 1.93
C THR A 338 -5.97 3.14 2.31
N SER A 339 -5.56 4.06 3.19
CA SER A 339 -4.21 4.09 3.78
C SER A 339 -4.32 4.18 5.29
N ARG A 340 -3.38 3.57 6.04
CA ARG A 340 -3.25 3.79 7.48
C ARG A 340 -2.07 4.71 7.73
N ILE A 341 -2.32 5.75 8.51
CA ILE A 341 -1.33 6.75 8.86
C ILE A 341 -1.01 6.56 10.34
N ASP A 342 0.26 6.34 10.63
CA ASP A 342 0.78 5.96 11.93
C ASP A 342 1.52 7.16 12.55
N PHE A 343 1.17 7.51 13.79
CA PHE A 343 1.70 8.65 14.52
C PHE A 343 2.36 8.22 15.83
N LEU A 344 3.35 9.02 16.27
CA LEU A 344 3.97 8.91 17.59
C LEU A 344 3.57 10.14 18.40
N TYR A 345 2.98 9.93 19.57
CA TYR A 345 2.55 11.00 20.47
C TYR A 345 3.34 10.97 21.78
N GLN A 346 4.02 12.08 22.10
CA GLN A 346 4.69 12.31 23.37
C GLN A 346 3.81 13.16 24.28
N SER A 347 3.31 12.58 25.37
CA SER A 347 2.35 13.23 26.28
C SER A 347 2.95 14.39 27.06
N ASP A 348 4.22 14.31 27.47
CA ASP A 348 4.95 15.34 28.22
C ASP A 348 5.17 16.64 27.43
N ARG A 349 5.17 16.56 26.11
CA ARG A 349 5.36 17.69 25.21
C ARG A 349 4.12 18.03 24.39
N GLU A 350 3.05 17.27 24.54
CA GLU A 350 1.86 17.35 23.67
C GLU A 350 2.20 17.32 22.16
N ALA A 351 3.28 16.60 21.81
CA ALA A 351 3.84 16.55 20.48
C ALA A 351 3.39 15.31 19.73
N LEU A 352 2.79 15.51 18.55
CA LEU A 352 2.31 14.47 17.66
C LEU A 352 3.12 14.52 16.35
N TYR A 353 3.77 13.41 16.02
CA TYR A 353 4.62 13.28 14.83
C TYR A 353 4.10 12.20 13.91
N LEU A 354 3.95 12.48 12.61
CA LEU A 354 3.69 11.44 11.62
C LEU A 354 4.95 10.57 11.51
N ASN A 355 4.77 9.26 11.62
CA ASN A 355 5.83 8.26 11.52
C ASN A 355 5.91 7.66 10.12
N GLU A 356 4.80 7.06 9.63
CA GLU A 356 4.73 6.43 8.31
C GLU A 356 3.31 6.45 7.73
N ILE A 357 3.22 6.25 6.41
CA ILE A 357 1.97 6.10 5.66
C ILE A 357 2.00 4.72 5.01
N ASN A 358 1.02 3.87 5.33
CA ASN A 358 0.87 2.54 4.75
C ASN A 358 -0.21 2.60 3.66
N SER A 359 0.18 2.55 2.38
CA SER A 359 -0.73 2.68 1.24
C SER A 359 -1.57 1.44 0.97
N ILE A 360 -1.12 0.26 1.44
CA ILE A 360 -1.89 -0.98 1.50
C ILE A 360 -1.75 -1.53 2.93
N PRO A 361 -2.53 -1.02 3.90
CA PRO A 361 -2.37 -1.46 5.27
C PRO A 361 -2.72 -2.95 5.42
N GLY A 362 -2.06 -3.65 6.34
CA GLY A 362 -2.34 -5.06 6.60
C GLY A 362 -3.83 -5.28 6.85
N SER A 363 -4.42 -6.26 6.16
CA SER A 363 -5.86 -6.54 6.19
C SER A 363 -6.73 -5.31 5.83
N LEU A 364 -6.21 -4.34 5.08
CA LEU A 364 -6.82 -3.03 4.75
C LEU A 364 -7.23 -2.21 5.98
N ALA A 365 -6.69 -2.51 7.15
CA ALA A 365 -7.12 -1.94 8.42
C ALA A 365 -8.65 -2.03 8.64
N PHE A 366 -9.30 -3.11 8.17
CA PHE A 366 -10.76 -3.26 8.17
C PHE A 366 -11.35 -3.08 9.58
N TYR A 367 -10.64 -3.50 10.61
CA TYR A 367 -11.04 -3.35 12.01
C TYR A 367 -11.25 -1.89 12.46
N LEU A 368 -10.52 -0.93 11.86
CA LEU A 368 -10.76 0.50 12.08
C LEU A 368 -12.03 0.97 11.38
N TRP A 369 -12.31 0.42 10.20
CA TRP A 369 -13.51 0.75 9.45
C TRP A 369 -14.76 0.14 10.09
N GLU A 370 -14.70 -1.10 10.57
CA GLU A 370 -15.79 -1.73 11.34
C GLU A 370 -16.12 -0.92 12.60
N ALA A 371 -15.10 -0.48 13.36
CA ALA A 371 -15.29 0.39 14.52
C ALA A 371 -15.84 1.79 14.14
N THR A 372 -15.71 2.18 12.87
CA THR A 372 -16.28 3.42 12.31
C THR A 372 -17.67 3.20 11.71
N GLY A 373 -18.19 1.96 11.71
CA GLY A 373 -19.50 1.60 11.17
C GLY A 373 -19.51 1.20 9.70
N ILE A 374 -18.36 0.86 9.12
CA ILE A 374 -18.24 0.35 7.75
C ILE A 374 -17.77 -1.11 7.81
N PRO A 375 -18.66 -2.11 7.60
CA PRO A 375 -18.29 -3.52 7.54
C PRO A 375 -17.29 -3.83 6.42
N PHE A 376 -16.57 -4.95 6.54
CA PHE A 376 -15.47 -5.26 5.61
C PHE A 376 -15.96 -5.51 4.16
N ASP A 377 -17.11 -6.12 3.97
CA ASP A 377 -17.76 -6.29 2.68
C ASP A 377 -18.16 -4.96 2.04
N GLU A 378 -18.70 -4.02 2.82
CA GLU A 378 -18.99 -2.66 2.37
C GLU A 378 -17.70 -1.87 2.07
N LEU A 379 -16.64 -2.08 2.84
CA LEU A 379 -15.34 -1.45 2.61
C LEU A 379 -14.79 -1.82 1.22
N VAL A 380 -14.77 -3.10 0.87
CA VAL A 380 -14.22 -3.56 -0.43
C VAL A 380 -15.05 -3.01 -1.59
N ASP A 381 -16.38 -2.91 -1.47
CA ASP A 381 -17.25 -2.28 -2.45
C ASP A 381 -16.91 -0.79 -2.68
N LYS A 382 -16.72 -0.05 -1.58
CA LYS A 382 -16.32 1.37 -1.66
C LYS A 382 -14.97 1.54 -2.35
N LEU A 383 -14.01 0.68 -2.05
CA LEU A 383 -12.68 0.71 -2.66
C LEU A 383 -12.73 0.42 -4.16
N ILE A 384 -13.55 -0.53 -4.58
CA ILE A 384 -13.81 -0.82 -6.01
C ILE A 384 -14.44 0.39 -6.68
N THR A 385 -15.44 1.01 -6.05
CA THR A 385 -16.11 2.21 -6.57
C THR A 385 -15.10 3.34 -6.82
N ILE A 386 -14.25 3.64 -5.85
CA ILE A 386 -13.19 4.65 -5.96
C ILE A 386 -12.25 4.31 -7.14
N ALA A 387 -11.83 3.04 -7.26
CA ALA A 387 -10.95 2.61 -8.34
C ALA A 387 -11.55 2.81 -9.73
N LEU A 388 -12.82 2.43 -9.91
CA LEU A 388 -13.55 2.59 -11.17
C LEU A 388 -13.76 4.07 -11.52
N GLN A 389 -14.11 4.91 -10.55
CA GLN A 389 -14.28 6.35 -10.75
C GLN A 389 -12.97 7.03 -11.15
N ARG A 390 -11.85 6.69 -10.48
CA ARG A 390 -10.51 7.18 -10.84
C ARG A 390 -10.11 6.77 -12.26
N HIS A 391 -10.30 5.52 -12.60
CA HIS A 391 -10.02 5.05 -13.96
C HIS A 391 -10.90 5.78 -14.99
N GLN A 392 -12.19 5.94 -14.74
CA GLN A 392 -13.10 6.67 -15.62
C GLN A 392 -12.67 8.14 -15.82
N ALA A 393 -12.27 8.83 -14.76
CA ALA A 393 -11.75 10.19 -14.85
C ALA A 393 -10.45 10.24 -15.68
N ARG A 394 -9.56 9.26 -15.50
CA ARG A 394 -8.31 9.18 -16.22
C ARG A 394 -8.49 8.94 -17.72
N VAL A 395 -9.41 8.05 -18.13
CA VAL A 395 -9.65 7.79 -19.57
C VAL A 395 -10.25 8.99 -20.30
N GLN A 396 -10.74 9.99 -19.59
CA GLN A 396 -11.17 11.27 -20.18
C GLN A 396 -9.98 12.19 -20.50
N THR A 397 -8.79 11.90 -19.99
CA THR A 397 -7.58 12.69 -20.23
C THR A 397 -7.02 12.37 -21.61
N GLN A 398 -6.72 13.41 -22.39
CA GLN A 398 -6.09 13.26 -23.70
C GLN A 398 -4.58 13.12 -23.51
N PHE A 399 -4.04 11.90 -23.68
CA PHE A 399 -2.62 11.60 -23.53
C PHE A 399 -1.81 11.77 -24.84
N SER A 400 -2.47 11.88 -25.98
CA SER A 400 -1.81 12.05 -27.27
C SER A 400 -2.65 12.92 -28.20
N PHE A 401 -1.98 13.68 -29.03
CA PHE A 401 -2.58 14.42 -30.14
C PHE A 401 -1.63 14.40 -31.35
N GLU A 402 -2.18 14.56 -32.55
CA GLU A 402 -1.37 14.53 -33.76
C GLU A 402 -0.49 15.78 -33.85
N VAL A 403 0.80 15.61 -33.67
CA VAL A 403 1.84 16.62 -33.87
C VAL A 403 2.67 16.18 -35.04
N ASN A 404 2.54 16.85 -36.17
CA ASN A 404 3.27 16.50 -37.43
C ASN A 404 4.76 16.91 -37.37
N LEU A 405 5.42 16.81 -36.21
CA LEU A 405 6.82 17.22 -36.04
C LEU A 405 7.82 16.40 -36.86
N LEU A 406 7.51 15.14 -37.12
CA LEU A 406 8.37 14.23 -37.85
C LEU A 406 8.03 14.16 -39.36
N ARG A 407 6.87 14.69 -39.76
CA ARG A 407 6.54 14.83 -41.17
C ARG A 407 7.23 16.09 -41.69
N LYS A 408 8.11 15.97 -42.71
CA LYS A 408 8.53 17.13 -43.47
C LYS A 408 7.27 17.82 -43.97
N LYS A 409 7.22 19.18 -43.94
CA LYS A 409 6.17 19.94 -44.56
C LYS A 409 6.22 19.58 -46.06
N ASP A 410 5.47 18.59 -46.47
CA ASP A 410 5.17 18.41 -47.87
C ASP A 410 4.34 19.64 -48.27
N GLU A 411 4.62 20.14 -49.47
CA GLU A 411 3.96 21.29 -50.08
C GLU A 411 2.43 21.13 -49.95
N PRO A 412 1.70 22.24 -49.72
CA PRO A 412 0.25 22.17 -49.54
C PRO A 412 -0.36 21.50 -50.77
N THR A 413 -0.97 20.34 -50.55
CA THR A 413 -1.80 19.72 -51.61
C THR A 413 -2.92 20.71 -51.99
N ALA A 414 -3.21 20.82 -53.28
CA ALA A 414 -4.16 21.78 -53.84
C ALA A 414 -5.59 21.75 -53.24
N GLU A 415 -5.90 20.78 -52.42
CA GLU A 415 -7.15 20.63 -51.66
C GLU A 415 -7.25 21.52 -50.40
N SER A 416 -6.11 21.84 -49.76
CA SER A 416 -6.10 22.67 -48.55
C SER A 416 -6.29 24.18 -48.79
N VAL A 417 -6.21 24.60 -50.07
CA VAL A 417 -6.36 26.01 -50.49
C VAL A 417 -7.87 26.38 -50.74
N ARG A 418 -8.74 25.37 -50.86
CA ARG A 418 -10.16 25.62 -51.17
C ARG A 418 -11.11 25.83 -49.99
N GLN A 419 -10.59 25.75 -48.74
CA GLN A 419 -11.39 25.97 -47.53
C GLN A 419 -10.85 27.11 -46.68
N ARG A 420 -10.71 28.29 -47.23
CA ARG A 420 -10.71 29.54 -46.45
C ARG A 420 -11.78 30.47 -47.06
N PRO A 421 -12.74 30.94 -46.21
CA PRO A 421 -13.74 31.88 -46.66
C PRO A 421 -13.14 33.24 -46.98
#